data_5b1b40ee3deb9a77cfb2cc4aaef3a329
#
_entry.id   5b1b40ee3deb9a77cfb2cc4aaef3a329
#
_cell.length_a   1.000
_cell.length_b   1.000
_cell.length_c   1.000
_cell.angle_alpha   90.00
_cell.angle_beta   90.00
_cell.angle_gamma   90.00
#
_symmetry.space_group_name_H-M   'P 1'
#
loop_
_entity.id
_entity.type
_entity.pdbx_description
1 polymer ?
#
loop_
_entity_poly.entity_id
_entity_poly.type
_entity_poly.pdbx_seq_one_letter_code
_entity_poly.pdbx_strand_id
1 'polypeptide(L)'
;MKNKKIKVEAINNNRRRFLKMSGIALAGSGVLLACSNDDDFTPVDPDPDPDPNTFDLGGGDLGVLNYAYALEQLEAEFYTRVVNGSYWNGAASEEKQILQDLYNHEVNHREFFKAALNANFDADLVLPESLEFNFESVDFSNRNSVLETAQLLEDTGVKAYNGAGKIIETAAYLVIAGKIVSVEARHAAAIRSIRGNDMGDFKLFAGDDAVDPNTGLDGAEDPSVIINAAGGFIVTPFTANQLP
;
A
#
# COMPACT_ATOMS: atom_id res chain seq x y z
N MET A 1 5.08 -19.06 49.15
CA MET A 1 5.01 -18.28 47.89
C MET A 1 5.18 -19.24 46.72
N LYS A 2 4.10 -19.56 45.98
CA LYS A 2 4.15 -20.49 44.85
C LYS A 2 4.25 -19.67 43.57
N ASN A 3 5.39 -19.74 42.86
CA ASN A 3 5.61 -19.14 41.56
C ASN A 3 4.72 -19.80 40.49
N LYS A 4 3.78 -19.04 39.97
CA LYS A 4 2.92 -19.43 38.86
C LYS A 4 3.65 -19.14 37.57
N LYS A 5 4.26 -20.15 36.94
CA LYS A 5 4.76 -20.05 35.54
C LYS A 5 3.57 -19.91 34.60
N ILE A 6 3.42 -18.77 33.97
CA ILE A 6 2.42 -18.55 32.92
C ILE A 6 2.94 -19.24 31.66
N LYS A 7 2.17 -20.20 31.13
CA LYS A 7 2.50 -20.90 29.88
C LYS A 7 2.39 -19.95 28.70
N VAL A 8 3.49 -19.71 28.02
CA VAL A 8 3.60 -18.87 26.82
C VAL A 8 2.94 -19.50 25.57
N GLU A 9 2.57 -20.78 25.61
CA GLU A 9 2.01 -21.51 24.45
C GLU A 9 0.59 -21.08 24.01
N ALA A 10 -0.18 -20.41 24.87
CA ALA A 10 -1.55 -20.01 24.54
C ALA A 10 -1.64 -18.76 23.65
N ILE A 11 -0.57 -17.97 23.55
CA ILE A 11 -0.59 -16.68 22.84
C ILE A 11 -0.39 -16.84 21.31
N ASN A 12 0.38 -17.87 20.90
CA ASN A 12 0.67 -18.09 19.48
C ASN A 12 -0.54 -18.61 18.65
N ASN A 13 -1.45 -19.36 19.27
CA ASN A 13 -2.61 -19.91 18.55
C ASN A 13 -3.70 -18.87 18.28
N ASN A 14 -3.82 -17.83 19.12
CA ASN A 14 -4.83 -16.79 18.93
C ASN A 14 -4.46 -15.80 17.81
N ARG A 15 -3.16 -15.51 17.61
CA ARG A 15 -2.69 -14.63 16.53
C ARG A 15 -2.91 -15.24 15.14
N ARG A 16 -2.59 -16.53 14.97
CA ARG A 16 -2.86 -17.26 13.72
C ARG A 16 -4.35 -17.42 13.42
N ARG A 17 -5.18 -17.51 14.46
CA ARG A 17 -6.64 -17.62 14.33
C ARG A 17 -7.26 -16.27 13.96
N PHE A 18 -6.75 -15.17 14.51
CA PHE A 18 -7.13 -13.80 14.15
C PHE A 18 -6.80 -13.47 12.68
N LEU A 19 -5.58 -13.78 12.23
CA LEU A 19 -5.17 -13.57 10.83
C LEU A 19 -5.95 -14.44 9.83
N LYS A 20 -6.36 -15.66 10.24
CA LYS A 20 -7.20 -16.53 9.40
C LYS A 20 -8.66 -16.08 9.32
N MET A 21 -9.17 -15.35 10.30
CA MET A 21 -10.56 -14.86 10.29
C MET A 21 -10.73 -13.58 9.46
N SER A 22 -9.68 -12.79 9.29
CA SER A 22 -9.71 -11.57 8.46
C SER A 22 -9.78 -11.84 6.95
N GLY A 23 -9.56 -13.10 6.51
CA GLY A 23 -9.56 -13.51 5.10
C GLY A 23 -10.83 -14.22 4.60
N ILE A 24 -11.94 -14.29 5.37
CA ILE A 24 -13.11 -15.15 5.02
C ILE A 24 -14.40 -14.34 4.78
N ALA A 25 -14.36 -13.11 4.39
CA ALA A 25 -15.55 -12.30 4.20
C ALA A 25 -15.86 -11.88 2.75
N LEU A 26 -15.36 -12.57 1.73
CA LEU A 26 -15.80 -12.34 0.34
C LEU A 26 -15.83 -13.65 -0.47
N ALA A 27 -16.77 -14.52 -0.14
CA ALA A 27 -17.16 -15.60 -1.04
C ALA A 27 -18.69 -15.73 -1.03
N GLY A 28 -19.35 -15.11 -2.00
CA GLY A 28 -20.78 -15.29 -2.14
C GLY A 28 -21.45 -14.37 -3.16
N SER A 29 -21.22 -14.59 -4.44
CA SER A 29 -22.25 -14.34 -5.46
C SER A 29 -21.90 -15.13 -6.72
N GLY A 30 -22.29 -16.38 -6.78
CA GLY A 30 -22.27 -17.15 -8.00
C GLY A 30 -23.35 -16.64 -8.96
N VAL A 31 -22.95 -16.24 -10.14
CA VAL A 31 -23.86 -16.08 -11.27
C VAL A 31 -23.63 -17.25 -12.22
N LEU A 32 -24.60 -18.14 -12.25
CA LEU A 32 -24.71 -19.16 -13.30
C LEU A 32 -25.17 -18.45 -14.58
N LEU A 33 -24.33 -18.41 -15.60
CA LEU A 33 -24.72 -18.07 -16.93
C LEU A 33 -24.63 -19.31 -17.80
N ALA A 34 -25.77 -19.58 -18.42
CA ALA A 34 -26.02 -20.69 -19.29
C ALA A 34 -25.25 -20.59 -20.60
N CYS A 35 -24.91 -21.75 -21.15
CA CYS A 35 -24.30 -21.96 -22.46
C CYS A 35 -25.15 -21.35 -23.57
N SER A 36 -24.54 -20.60 -24.47
CA SER A 36 -24.95 -20.58 -25.88
C SER A 36 -23.69 -20.79 -26.73
N ASN A 37 -23.79 -21.79 -27.60
CA ASN A 37 -22.79 -22.07 -28.61
C ASN A 37 -22.77 -20.94 -29.63
N ASP A 38 -21.58 -20.38 -29.87
CA ASP A 38 -21.17 -19.93 -31.20
C ASP A 38 -19.65 -19.99 -31.25
N ASP A 39 -19.15 -20.83 -32.16
CA ASP A 39 -17.75 -21.07 -32.44
C ASP A 39 -17.18 -19.84 -33.18
N ASP A 40 -16.55 -18.95 -32.42
CA ASP A 40 -15.53 -18.05 -32.96
C ASP A 40 -14.41 -17.92 -31.92
N PHE A 41 -13.62 -19.00 -31.80
CA PHE A 41 -12.41 -19.02 -31.00
C PHE A 41 -11.33 -18.28 -31.78
N THR A 42 -11.29 -16.95 -31.64
CA THR A 42 -10.04 -16.21 -31.90
C THR A 42 -9.05 -16.61 -30.83
N PRO A 43 -7.89 -17.20 -31.19
CA PRO A 43 -6.84 -17.41 -30.20
C PRO A 43 -6.50 -16.03 -29.61
N VAL A 44 -6.72 -15.88 -28.30
CA VAL A 44 -6.10 -14.77 -27.56
C VAL A 44 -4.62 -15.01 -27.72
N ASP A 45 -3.92 -14.08 -28.38
CA ASP A 45 -2.47 -14.08 -28.45
C ASP A 45 -1.97 -14.26 -27.01
N PRO A 46 -1.09 -15.24 -26.72
CA PRO A 46 -0.54 -15.35 -25.39
C PRO A 46 0.10 -13.99 -25.07
N ASP A 47 -0.20 -13.50 -23.88
CA ASP A 47 0.39 -12.28 -23.34
C ASP A 47 1.89 -12.27 -23.72
N PRO A 48 2.40 -11.25 -24.39
CA PRO A 48 3.79 -11.27 -24.83
C PRO A 48 4.68 -11.60 -23.64
N ASP A 49 5.58 -12.55 -23.81
CA ASP A 49 6.56 -12.91 -22.77
C ASP A 49 7.10 -11.60 -22.18
N PRO A 50 7.10 -11.45 -20.85
CA PRO A 50 7.57 -10.22 -20.23
C PRO A 50 8.98 -9.91 -20.75
N ASP A 51 9.22 -8.64 -21.07
CA ASP A 51 10.54 -8.16 -21.51
C ASP A 51 11.60 -8.73 -20.54
N PRO A 52 12.60 -9.49 -21.03
CA PRO A 52 13.62 -10.10 -20.16
C PRO A 52 14.41 -9.08 -19.34
N ASN A 53 14.26 -7.77 -19.62
CA ASN A 53 14.83 -6.67 -18.85
C ASN A 53 13.85 -6.11 -17.79
N THR A 54 12.62 -6.64 -17.69
CA THR A 54 11.67 -6.19 -16.66
C THR A 54 12.03 -6.81 -15.32
N PHE A 55 12.19 -5.97 -14.29
CA PHE A 55 12.51 -6.43 -12.95
C PHE A 55 11.34 -7.25 -12.35
N ASP A 56 11.62 -8.44 -11.80
CA ASP A 56 10.63 -9.22 -11.05
C ASP A 56 10.79 -8.93 -9.55
N LEU A 57 9.74 -8.51 -8.89
CA LEU A 57 9.75 -8.25 -7.44
C LEU A 57 10.10 -9.50 -6.61
N GLY A 58 9.92 -10.71 -7.19
CA GLY A 58 10.10 -11.97 -6.49
C GLY A 58 8.89 -12.38 -5.67
N GLY A 59 9.06 -13.43 -4.85
CA GLY A 59 8.02 -13.97 -3.97
C GLY A 59 8.39 -13.95 -2.50
N GLY A 60 7.43 -14.33 -1.64
CA GLY A 60 7.62 -14.38 -0.19
C GLY A 60 8.05 -13.04 0.41
N ASP A 61 8.93 -13.08 1.40
CA ASP A 61 9.41 -11.88 2.10
C ASP A 61 10.14 -10.91 1.17
N LEU A 62 10.98 -11.40 0.24
CA LEU A 62 11.68 -10.57 -0.74
C LEU A 62 10.69 -9.80 -1.62
N GLY A 63 9.71 -10.51 -2.18
CA GLY A 63 8.70 -9.89 -3.04
C GLY A 63 7.90 -8.83 -2.32
N VAL A 64 7.48 -9.09 -1.06
CA VAL A 64 6.75 -8.11 -0.25
C VAL A 64 7.60 -6.90 0.08
N LEU A 65 8.89 -7.07 0.40
CA LEU A 65 9.78 -5.95 0.69
C LEU A 65 10.06 -5.09 -0.54
N ASN A 66 10.28 -5.70 -1.72
CA ASN A 66 10.41 -4.97 -2.99
C ASN A 66 9.11 -4.24 -3.37
N TYR A 67 7.97 -4.89 -3.17
CA TYR A 67 6.64 -4.30 -3.40
C TYR A 67 6.41 -3.07 -2.51
N ALA A 68 6.65 -3.20 -1.20
CA ALA A 68 6.55 -2.07 -0.28
C ALA A 68 7.53 -0.95 -0.69
N TYR A 69 8.77 -1.30 -1.03
CA TYR A 69 9.77 -0.31 -1.48
C TYR A 69 9.35 0.44 -2.75
N ALA A 70 8.63 -0.20 -3.69
CA ALA A 70 8.07 0.49 -4.86
C ALA A 70 7.03 1.55 -4.47
N LEU A 71 6.15 1.23 -3.53
CA LEU A 71 5.12 2.15 -3.04
C LEU A 71 5.73 3.31 -2.26
N GLU A 72 6.67 3.04 -1.37
CA GLU A 72 7.35 4.08 -0.60
C GLU A 72 8.19 5.03 -1.49
N GLN A 73 8.75 4.52 -2.60
CA GLN A 73 9.39 5.39 -3.60
C GLN A 73 8.37 6.32 -4.26
N LEU A 74 7.18 5.81 -4.59
CA LEU A 74 6.09 6.60 -5.17
C LEU A 74 5.63 7.70 -4.22
N GLU A 75 5.36 7.37 -2.96
CA GLU A 75 4.87 8.32 -1.96
C GLU A 75 5.92 9.36 -1.60
N ALA A 76 7.18 8.95 -1.40
CA ALA A 76 8.29 9.87 -1.16
C ALA A 76 8.49 10.87 -2.31
N GLU A 77 8.38 10.42 -3.57
CA GLU A 77 8.47 11.31 -4.74
C GLU A 77 7.25 12.24 -4.83
N PHE A 78 6.04 11.74 -4.58
CA PHE A 78 4.83 12.56 -4.54
C PHE A 78 4.98 13.70 -3.52
N TYR A 79 5.32 13.39 -2.27
CA TYR A 79 5.49 14.41 -1.24
C TYR A 79 6.69 15.33 -1.48
N THR A 80 7.74 14.84 -2.13
CA THR A 80 8.84 15.71 -2.61
C THR A 80 8.30 16.78 -3.56
N ARG A 81 7.41 16.43 -4.49
CA ARG A 81 6.79 17.40 -5.39
C ARG A 81 5.80 18.31 -4.68
N VAL A 82 5.07 17.83 -3.68
CA VAL A 82 4.16 18.64 -2.87
C VAL A 82 4.91 19.76 -2.16
N VAL A 83 5.98 19.46 -1.43
CA VAL A 83 6.73 20.47 -0.65
C VAL A 83 7.53 21.44 -1.53
N ASN A 84 7.78 21.09 -2.79
CA ASN A 84 8.41 21.93 -3.78
C ASN A 84 7.41 22.59 -4.76
N GLY A 85 6.14 22.23 -4.69
CA GLY A 85 5.08 22.74 -5.56
C GLY A 85 4.63 24.15 -5.19
N SER A 86 3.95 24.82 -6.13
CA SER A 86 3.50 26.20 -5.89
C SER A 86 2.35 26.29 -4.87
N TYR A 87 1.53 25.26 -4.72
CA TYR A 87 0.54 25.16 -3.66
C TYR A 87 1.19 25.33 -2.27
N TRP A 88 2.34 24.70 -2.04
CA TRP A 88 3.07 24.78 -0.77
C TRP A 88 3.25 26.20 -0.26
N ASN A 89 3.57 27.15 -1.15
CA ASN A 89 3.82 28.53 -0.78
C ASN A 89 2.59 29.22 -0.12
N GLY A 90 1.40 28.88 -0.60
CA GLY A 90 0.13 29.43 -0.13
C GLY A 90 -0.62 28.59 0.92
N ALA A 91 -0.14 27.38 1.23
CA ALA A 91 -0.82 26.48 2.18
C ALA A 91 -0.82 27.05 3.61
N ALA A 92 -1.86 26.72 4.38
CA ALA A 92 -1.96 27.08 5.80
C ALA A 92 -0.82 26.43 6.62
N SER A 93 -0.50 27.03 7.76
CA SER A 93 0.62 26.56 8.62
C SER A 93 0.40 25.14 9.10
N GLU A 94 -0.83 24.79 9.45
CA GLU A 94 -1.22 23.44 9.91
C GLU A 94 -1.09 22.41 8.79
N GLU A 95 -1.50 22.75 7.57
CA GLU A 95 -1.33 21.89 6.40
C GLU A 95 0.13 21.68 6.07
N LYS A 96 0.95 22.73 6.10
CA LYS A 96 2.39 22.63 5.92
C LYS A 96 3.02 21.71 6.93
N GLN A 97 2.62 21.80 8.20
CA GLN A 97 3.17 20.91 9.23
C GLN A 97 2.83 19.46 8.94
N ILE A 98 1.56 19.17 8.63
CA ILE A 98 1.12 17.80 8.34
C ILE A 98 1.83 17.26 7.09
N LEU A 99 1.81 17.99 5.97
CA LEU A 99 2.44 17.55 4.72
C LEU A 99 3.96 17.41 4.84
N GLN A 100 4.61 18.24 5.69
CA GLN A 100 6.04 18.11 5.98
C GLN A 100 6.34 16.86 6.80
N ASP A 101 5.47 16.52 7.77
CA ASP A 101 5.63 15.31 8.57
C ASP A 101 5.45 14.07 7.68
N LEU A 102 4.43 14.05 6.81
CA LEU A 102 4.24 12.98 5.84
C LEU A 102 5.46 12.83 4.92
N TYR A 103 5.91 13.93 4.29
CA TYR A 103 7.13 13.91 3.48
C TYR A 103 8.32 13.28 4.22
N ASN A 104 8.55 13.67 5.46
CA ASN A 104 9.65 13.15 6.25
C ASN A 104 9.48 11.65 6.55
N HIS A 105 8.25 11.21 6.81
CA HIS A 105 7.95 9.80 7.08
C HIS A 105 8.16 8.95 5.84
N GLU A 106 7.61 9.33 4.68
CA GLU A 106 7.75 8.55 3.44
C GLU A 106 9.19 8.48 2.95
N VAL A 107 9.96 9.57 3.09
CA VAL A 107 11.40 9.51 2.82
C VAL A 107 12.11 8.52 3.77
N ASN A 108 11.75 8.50 5.06
CA ASN A 108 12.33 7.57 6.02
C ASN A 108 11.88 6.11 5.77
N HIS A 109 10.64 5.87 5.40
CA HIS A 109 10.15 4.54 5.03
C HIS A 109 10.90 4.02 3.80
N ARG A 110 10.99 4.82 2.74
CA ARG A 110 11.77 4.50 1.54
C ARG A 110 13.23 4.13 1.87
N GLU A 111 13.93 4.95 2.64
CA GLU A 111 15.32 4.69 3.02
C GLU A 111 15.44 3.45 3.93
N PHE A 112 14.44 3.21 4.78
CA PHE A 112 14.38 2.00 5.59
C PHE A 112 14.29 0.74 4.72
N PHE A 113 13.38 0.68 3.73
CA PHE A 113 13.26 -0.48 2.83
C PHE A 113 14.50 -0.67 1.98
N LYS A 114 15.06 0.42 1.44
CA LYS A 114 16.33 0.39 0.74
C LYS A 114 17.43 -0.26 1.58
N ALA A 115 17.58 0.17 2.82
CA ALA A 115 18.59 -0.37 3.73
C ALA A 115 18.31 -1.84 4.10
N ALA A 116 17.05 -2.19 4.37
CA ALA A 116 16.64 -3.54 4.73
C ALA A 116 16.87 -4.53 3.59
N LEU A 117 16.48 -4.17 2.37
CA LEU A 117 16.70 -4.98 1.17
C LEU A 117 18.19 -5.22 0.91
N ASN A 118 18.99 -4.15 0.85
CA ASN A 118 20.43 -4.26 0.59
C ASN A 118 21.21 -4.99 1.70
N ALA A 119 20.69 -5.03 2.92
CA ALA A 119 21.34 -5.75 4.02
C ALA A 119 21.04 -7.25 4.03
N ASN A 120 19.97 -7.70 3.38
CA ASN A 120 19.46 -9.07 3.52
C ASN A 120 19.40 -9.85 2.20
N PHE A 121 19.53 -9.17 1.05
CA PHE A 121 19.41 -9.79 -0.26
C PHE A 121 20.54 -9.34 -1.21
N ASP A 122 20.82 -10.15 -2.23
CA ASP A 122 21.78 -9.81 -3.28
C ASP A 122 21.27 -8.63 -4.12
N ALA A 123 22.18 -7.77 -4.56
CA ALA A 123 21.83 -6.50 -5.19
C ALA A 123 21.00 -6.64 -6.50
N ASP A 124 21.12 -7.73 -7.21
CA ASP A 124 20.35 -8.06 -8.41
C ASP A 124 18.91 -8.49 -8.12
N LEU A 125 18.60 -8.79 -6.86
CA LEU A 125 17.26 -9.11 -6.37
C LEU A 125 16.56 -7.91 -5.73
N VAL A 126 17.24 -6.77 -5.60
CA VAL A 126 16.69 -5.55 -4.98
C VAL A 126 16.17 -4.60 -6.05
N LEU A 127 14.91 -4.17 -5.89
CA LEU A 127 14.29 -3.20 -6.79
C LEU A 127 15.16 -1.94 -6.89
N PRO A 128 15.41 -1.40 -8.12
CA PRO A 128 16.17 -0.17 -8.30
C PRO A 128 15.60 1.00 -7.49
N GLU A 129 16.50 1.85 -6.98
CA GLU A 129 16.14 3.06 -6.20
C GLU A 129 15.65 4.24 -7.05
N SER A 130 15.69 4.11 -8.37
CA SER A 130 15.37 5.17 -9.31
C SER A 130 14.21 4.78 -10.21
N LEU A 131 13.05 4.49 -9.61
CA LEU A 131 11.83 4.32 -10.39
C LEU A 131 11.41 5.67 -11.00
N GLU A 132 10.88 5.62 -12.22
CA GLU A 132 10.28 6.77 -12.87
C GLU A 132 8.78 6.84 -12.56
N PHE A 133 8.31 8.06 -12.29
CA PHE A 133 6.92 8.33 -11.92
C PHE A 133 6.27 9.35 -12.84
N ASN A 134 5.01 9.12 -13.19
CA ASN A 134 4.17 10.05 -13.92
C ASN A 134 3.11 10.68 -12.98
N PHE A 135 3.21 11.98 -12.79
CA PHE A 135 2.24 12.80 -12.06
C PHE A 135 1.58 13.85 -12.94
N GLU A 136 1.48 13.64 -14.25
CA GLU A 136 0.85 14.60 -15.17
C GLU A 136 -0.62 14.89 -14.83
N SER A 137 -1.30 13.94 -14.20
CA SER A 137 -2.67 14.09 -13.73
C SER A 137 -2.79 14.94 -12.46
N VAL A 138 -1.67 15.27 -11.80
CA VAL A 138 -1.64 15.99 -10.51
C VAL A 138 -1.24 17.44 -10.73
N ASP A 139 -2.13 18.37 -10.41
CA ASP A 139 -1.81 19.79 -10.39
C ASP A 139 -1.24 20.20 -9.02
N PHE A 140 0.09 20.24 -8.92
CA PHE A 140 0.80 20.65 -7.70
C PHE A 140 0.68 22.15 -7.36
N SER A 141 -0.09 22.92 -8.13
CA SER A 141 -0.50 24.26 -7.78
C SER A 141 -1.87 24.32 -7.11
N ASN A 142 -2.65 23.26 -7.21
CA ASN A 142 -4.02 23.17 -6.74
C ASN A 142 -4.13 22.31 -5.48
N ARG A 143 -4.57 22.93 -4.37
CA ARG A 143 -4.75 22.26 -3.08
C ARG A 143 -5.60 20.99 -3.17
N ASN A 144 -6.75 21.06 -3.86
CA ASN A 144 -7.65 19.92 -3.95
C ASN A 144 -7.02 18.76 -4.70
N SER A 145 -6.35 19.02 -5.83
CA SER A 145 -5.62 18.00 -6.60
C SER A 145 -4.55 17.32 -5.75
N VAL A 146 -3.77 18.10 -4.99
CA VAL A 146 -2.74 17.56 -4.10
C VAL A 146 -3.35 16.70 -2.99
N LEU A 147 -4.36 17.21 -2.27
CA LEU A 147 -4.94 16.47 -1.14
C LEU A 147 -5.77 15.25 -1.56
N GLU A 148 -6.39 15.28 -2.75
CA GLU A 148 -7.08 14.12 -3.32
C GLU A 148 -6.10 13.01 -3.68
N THR A 149 -5.00 13.37 -4.32
CA THR A 149 -3.93 12.41 -4.63
C THR A 149 -3.26 11.89 -3.36
N ALA A 150 -2.98 12.76 -2.38
CA ALA A 150 -2.46 12.34 -1.09
C ALA A 150 -3.37 11.30 -0.43
N GLN A 151 -4.68 11.59 -0.33
CA GLN A 151 -5.62 10.62 0.24
C GLN A 151 -5.62 9.30 -0.53
N LEU A 152 -5.60 9.34 -1.86
CA LEU A 152 -5.57 8.13 -2.68
C LEU A 152 -4.35 7.27 -2.37
N LEU A 153 -3.16 7.88 -2.29
CA LEU A 153 -1.91 7.17 -2.02
C LEU A 153 -1.92 6.59 -0.60
N GLU A 154 -2.20 7.38 0.43
CA GLU A 154 -2.23 6.92 1.81
C GLU A 154 -3.26 5.79 2.06
N ASP A 155 -4.48 5.95 1.54
CA ASP A 155 -5.50 4.90 1.63
C ASP A 155 -5.06 3.61 0.90
N THR A 156 -4.30 3.76 -0.19
CA THR A 156 -3.73 2.64 -0.94
C THR A 156 -2.59 1.99 -0.15
N GLY A 157 -1.71 2.77 0.48
CA GLY A 157 -0.65 2.28 1.36
C GLY A 157 -1.19 1.44 2.52
N VAL A 158 -2.22 1.92 3.22
CA VAL A 158 -2.90 1.14 4.28
C VAL A 158 -3.39 -0.21 3.75
N LYS A 159 -4.13 -0.22 2.63
CA LYS A 159 -4.65 -1.47 2.03
C LYS A 159 -3.54 -2.40 1.57
N ALA A 160 -2.46 -1.83 1.04
CA ALA A 160 -1.29 -2.55 0.56
C ALA A 160 -0.58 -3.32 1.69
N TYR A 161 -0.28 -2.64 2.79
CA TYR A 161 0.35 -3.25 3.96
C TYR A 161 -0.53 -4.30 4.62
N ASN A 162 -1.82 -4.02 4.77
CA ASN A 162 -2.79 -4.96 5.33
C ASN A 162 -2.92 -6.22 4.46
N GLY A 163 -2.98 -6.06 3.13
CA GLY A 163 -3.10 -7.17 2.17
C GLY A 163 -1.83 -8.02 2.10
N ALA A 164 -0.65 -7.37 2.06
CA ALA A 164 0.63 -8.06 2.00
C ALA A 164 1.02 -8.74 3.32
N GLY A 165 0.48 -8.29 4.46
CA GLY A 165 0.82 -8.83 5.78
C GLY A 165 0.62 -10.34 5.93
N LYS A 166 -0.32 -10.93 5.19
CA LYS A 166 -0.57 -12.39 5.19
C LYS A 166 0.50 -13.20 4.46
N ILE A 167 1.30 -12.56 3.60
CA ILE A 167 2.34 -13.18 2.77
C ILE A 167 3.66 -13.25 3.56
N ILE A 168 3.88 -12.33 4.49
CA ILE A 168 5.12 -12.22 5.26
C ILE A 168 5.33 -13.46 6.14
N GLU A 169 6.44 -14.15 5.91
CA GLU A 169 6.83 -15.36 6.64
C GLU A 169 7.70 -15.03 7.87
N THR A 170 8.61 -14.07 7.75
CA THR A 170 9.50 -13.66 8.85
C THR A 170 8.80 -12.76 9.83
N ALA A 171 8.65 -13.24 11.08
CA ALA A 171 7.95 -12.51 12.14
C ALA A 171 8.53 -11.12 12.41
N ALA A 172 9.83 -10.91 12.24
CA ALA A 172 10.47 -9.61 12.40
C ALA A 172 9.98 -8.60 11.34
N TYR A 173 9.84 -9.02 10.10
CA TYR A 173 9.31 -8.17 9.02
C TYR A 173 7.83 -7.85 9.26
N LEU A 174 7.03 -8.83 9.69
CA LEU A 174 5.62 -8.58 10.03
C LEU A 174 5.46 -7.55 11.16
N VAL A 175 6.34 -7.58 12.18
CA VAL A 175 6.33 -6.58 13.25
C VAL A 175 6.65 -5.18 12.72
N ILE A 176 7.58 -5.07 11.76
CA ILE A 176 7.94 -3.80 11.14
C ILE A 176 6.81 -3.30 10.24
N ALA A 177 6.27 -4.16 9.37
CA ALA A 177 5.11 -3.83 8.55
C ALA A 177 3.93 -3.33 9.39
N GLY A 178 3.68 -3.96 10.55
CA GLY A 178 2.66 -3.51 11.51
C GLY A 178 2.94 -2.13 12.12
N LYS A 179 4.21 -1.73 12.26
CA LYS A 179 4.56 -0.38 12.71
C LYS A 179 4.36 0.64 11.59
N ILE A 180 4.74 0.31 10.36
CA ILE A 180 4.61 1.21 9.21
C ILE A 180 3.12 1.41 8.90
N VAL A 181 2.31 0.36 8.73
CA VAL A 181 0.87 0.50 8.44
C VAL A 181 0.13 1.32 9.51
N SER A 182 0.59 1.28 10.75
CA SER A 182 0.08 2.15 11.82
C SER A 182 0.43 3.63 11.59
N VAL A 183 1.50 3.95 10.87
CA VAL A 183 1.85 5.31 10.45
C VAL A 183 1.00 5.71 9.25
N GLU A 184 0.91 4.84 8.22
CA GLU A 184 0.07 5.05 7.03
C GLU A 184 -1.39 5.36 7.39
N ALA A 185 -1.98 4.60 8.32
CA ALA A 185 -3.34 4.85 8.78
C ALA A 185 -3.51 6.24 9.44
N ARG A 186 -2.45 6.76 10.11
CA ARG A 186 -2.46 8.11 10.66
C ARG A 186 -2.29 9.17 9.58
N HIS A 187 -1.49 8.92 8.55
CA HIS A 187 -1.35 9.80 7.37
C HIS A 187 -2.69 9.92 6.66
N ALA A 188 -3.31 8.78 6.30
CA ALA A 188 -4.63 8.74 5.68
C ALA A 188 -5.66 9.52 6.51
N ALA A 189 -5.73 9.27 7.83
CA ALA A 189 -6.65 9.97 8.71
C ALA A 189 -6.39 11.49 8.79
N ALA A 190 -5.12 11.92 8.78
CA ALA A 190 -4.76 13.33 8.80
C ALA A 190 -5.19 14.04 7.50
N ILE A 191 -4.88 13.48 6.33
CA ILE A 191 -5.29 14.02 5.02
C ILE A 191 -6.80 14.05 4.90
N ARG A 192 -7.49 12.97 5.28
CA ARG A 192 -8.95 12.88 5.29
C ARG A 192 -9.58 13.92 6.20
N SER A 193 -8.98 14.18 7.39
CA SER A 193 -9.44 15.23 8.29
C SER A 193 -9.34 16.64 7.68
N ILE A 194 -8.21 16.96 7.01
CA ILE A 194 -8.04 18.26 6.34
C ILE A 194 -9.11 18.44 5.27
N ARG A 195 -9.36 17.42 4.45
CA ARG A 195 -10.38 17.46 3.41
C ARG A 195 -11.79 17.53 3.99
N GLY A 196 -12.06 16.77 5.04
CA GLY A 196 -13.36 16.73 5.72
C GLY A 196 -13.75 18.06 6.37
N ASN A 197 -12.80 18.77 6.95
CA ASN A 197 -13.03 20.09 7.53
C ASN A 197 -13.56 21.10 6.50
N ASP A 198 -12.99 21.09 5.28
CA ASP A 198 -13.43 21.97 4.19
C ASP A 198 -14.83 21.63 3.69
N MET A 199 -15.15 20.34 3.66
CA MET A 199 -16.45 19.83 3.21
C MET A 199 -17.51 19.85 4.30
N GLY A 200 -17.12 20.19 5.55
CA GLY A 200 -18.00 20.11 6.73
C GLY A 200 -18.34 18.68 7.13
N ASP A 201 -17.55 17.71 6.67
CA ASP A 201 -17.74 16.28 6.95
C ASP A 201 -16.66 15.73 7.90
N PHE A 202 -16.90 15.87 9.20
CA PHE A 202 -15.99 15.39 10.25
C PHE A 202 -15.88 13.85 10.33
N LYS A 203 -16.68 13.11 9.56
CA LYS A 203 -16.63 11.64 9.55
C LYS A 203 -15.59 11.11 8.56
N LEU A 204 -15.08 11.94 7.66
CA LEU A 204 -14.14 11.53 6.64
C LEU A 204 -12.87 10.89 7.21
N PHE A 205 -12.40 11.32 8.38
CA PHE A 205 -11.13 10.86 8.96
C PHE A 205 -11.02 9.32 9.12
N ALA A 206 -12.15 8.64 9.31
CA ALA A 206 -12.24 7.18 9.45
C ALA A 206 -13.62 6.72 8.91
N GLY A 207 -13.95 7.15 7.68
CA GLY A 207 -15.24 6.85 7.07
C GLY A 207 -15.41 5.40 6.66
N ASP A 208 -16.65 5.00 6.39
CA ASP A 208 -17.06 3.64 6.03
C ASP A 208 -16.47 3.17 4.68
N ASP A 209 -15.83 4.05 3.92
CA ASP A 209 -15.05 3.77 2.72
C ASP A 209 -13.61 3.31 3.02
N ALA A 210 -13.12 3.54 4.23
CA ALA A 210 -11.79 3.12 4.71
C ALA A 210 -11.91 1.98 5.72
N VAL A 211 -12.79 2.14 6.71
CA VAL A 211 -12.98 1.18 7.81
C VAL A 211 -14.33 0.51 7.67
N ASP A 212 -14.37 -0.83 7.61
CA ASP A 212 -15.62 -1.59 7.58
C ASP A 212 -16.42 -1.36 8.88
N PRO A 213 -17.63 -0.76 8.81
CA PRO A 213 -18.42 -0.41 9.99
C PRO A 213 -18.89 -1.63 10.79
N ASN A 214 -18.88 -2.83 10.20
CA ASN A 214 -19.33 -4.05 10.89
C ASN A 214 -18.20 -4.72 11.67
N THR A 215 -16.96 -4.59 11.20
CA THR A 215 -15.78 -5.25 11.78
C THR A 215 -14.85 -4.28 12.48
N GLY A 216 -14.88 -2.99 12.12
CA GLY A 216 -13.94 -1.98 12.60
C GLY A 216 -12.52 -2.21 12.10
N LEU A 217 -12.35 -2.89 10.96
CA LEU A 217 -11.05 -3.15 10.35
C LEU A 217 -10.87 -2.30 9.10
N ASP A 218 -9.65 -1.83 8.88
CA ASP A 218 -9.24 -1.20 7.64
C ASP A 218 -9.29 -2.17 6.46
N GLY A 219 -9.44 -1.63 5.25
CA GLY A 219 -9.38 -2.37 4.02
C GLY A 219 -8.03 -3.09 3.84
N ALA A 220 -8.05 -4.20 3.11
CA ALA A 220 -6.87 -4.98 2.76
C ALA A 220 -7.05 -5.50 1.33
N GLU A 221 -6.07 -5.24 0.47
CA GLU A 221 -6.10 -5.63 -0.94
C GLU A 221 -4.85 -6.42 -1.30
N ASP A 222 -5.00 -7.37 -2.21
CA ASP A 222 -3.86 -8.15 -2.70
C ASP A 222 -2.89 -7.28 -3.52
N PRO A 223 -1.57 -7.58 -3.51
CA PRO A 223 -0.57 -6.83 -4.25
C PRO A 223 -0.91 -6.58 -5.72
N SER A 224 -1.50 -7.55 -6.41
CA SER A 224 -1.92 -7.39 -7.81
C SER A 224 -2.98 -6.29 -8.01
N VAL A 225 -3.90 -6.13 -7.08
CA VAL A 225 -4.93 -5.06 -7.10
C VAL A 225 -4.28 -3.70 -6.88
N ILE A 226 -3.39 -3.62 -5.91
CA ILE A 226 -2.66 -2.38 -5.57
C ILE A 226 -1.73 -1.93 -6.70
N ILE A 227 -0.96 -2.84 -7.30
CA ILE A 227 -0.07 -2.54 -8.43
C ILE A 227 -0.88 -1.99 -9.60
N ASN A 228 -2.03 -2.58 -9.91
CA ASN A 228 -2.92 -2.07 -10.94
C ASN A 228 -3.45 -0.66 -10.61
N ALA A 229 -3.78 -0.39 -9.35
CA ALA A 229 -4.24 0.94 -8.92
C ALA A 229 -3.12 1.99 -8.97
N ALA A 230 -1.90 1.63 -8.55
CA ALA A 230 -0.72 2.48 -8.60
C ALA A 230 -0.10 2.61 -10.00
N GLY A 231 -0.42 1.71 -10.93
CA GLY A 231 0.18 1.61 -12.26
C GLY A 231 0.02 2.85 -13.15
N GLY A 232 -0.91 3.76 -12.82
CA GLY A 232 -1.00 5.06 -13.47
C GLY A 232 0.11 6.05 -13.08
N PHE A 233 0.78 5.81 -11.95
CA PHE A 233 1.84 6.67 -11.42
C PHE A 233 3.25 6.11 -11.62
N ILE A 234 3.43 4.78 -11.68
CA ILE A 234 4.74 4.15 -11.84
C ILE A 234 4.99 3.87 -13.33
N VAL A 235 6.01 4.48 -13.90
CA VAL A 235 6.38 4.33 -15.33
C VAL A 235 7.36 3.18 -15.54
N THR A 236 8.32 3.03 -14.63
CA THR A 236 9.30 1.94 -14.71
C THR A 236 8.59 0.59 -14.57
N PRO A 237 8.66 -0.28 -15.60
CA PRO A 237 7.95 -1.55 -15.55
C PRO A 237 8.65 -2.52 -14.58
N PHE A 238 7.82 -3.27 -13.84
CA PHE A 238 8.23 -4.44 -13.07
C PHE A 238 7.12 -5.49 -13.07
N THR A 239 7.45 -6.72 -12.71
CA THR A 239 6.47 -7.79 -12.55
C THR A 239 6.36 -8.23 -11.09
N ALA A 240 5.19 -8.74 -10.72
CA ALA A 240 4.89 -9.26 -9.39
C ALA A 240 4.19 -10.63 -9.47
N ASN A 241 4.59 -11.44 -10.46
CA ASN A 241 3.91 -12.70 -10.78
C ASN A 241 3.94 -13.74 -9.65
N GLN A 242 4.81 -13.55 -8.66
CA GLN A 242 4.94 -14.42 -7.50
C GLN A 242 4.21 -13.88 -6.25
N LEU A 243 3.58 -12.72 -6.36
CA LEU A 243 2.70 -12.16 -5.32
C LEU A 243 1.22 -12.36 -5.73
N PRO A 244 0.30 -12.63 -4.78
CA PRO A 244 -1.12 -12.85 -5.08
C PRO A 244 -1.85 -11.60 -5.53
#